data_b6a312b433351cd17135c63239e5583f
#
_entry.id   b6a312b433351cd17135c63239e5583f
#
_cell.length_a   1.000
_cell.length_b   1.000
_cell.length_c   1.000
_cell.angle_alpha   90.00
_cell.angle_beta   90.00
_cell.angle_gamma   90.00
#
_symmetry.space_group_name_H-M   'P 1'
#
loop_
_entity.id
_entity.type
_entity.pdbx_description
1 polymer ?
#
loop_
_entity_poly.entity_id
_entity_poly.type
_entity_poly.pdbx_seq_one_letter_code
_entity_poly.pdbx_strand_id
1 'polypeptide(L)'
;MARITIPYAVADFADMRERGFYYVDKTNYIPGLEDYKAPVFLRPRRFGKSLLISMLAHYYDRTKANRFEELFGGTWIGEHPTKEHNQYLVIRYDFSAMVMANDMEGLAQNFNKLNCIPVEVTLEHNRDLFGDFQFTTRGNAAQMLEELLGYASSRGLPKVYILIDEYDNFTNQLLTSYNDPLYEKVTTSDSFLRTFFKVIKKGIGEGTIRTCFCTGVLPVTMDDLTSGYNIAEILTLEPSFLNMLGFTYEETKTYLRYVLDKYTPGASEERFEESWQLIVSNYDGYRFSPVGERLFNSTILTYFLKKFAANAGSIPPELIDENLRTDINWIRRLTLSLTNAKEMLDALVIDDELSYNVSDLSSKFNKKKFFEKEFYPVSLFYLGMTTLKSAYRMVLPNMTMRSIYMDYYNQLNKIEGNASRYVPVYELYDSNRSFEPLVQNYFEQYLGQFPAQVFDKINENFIRCSFYELVSRYLSHCYTFAIEQNNSFGRSDFEMTGIPGTDYYTDDRVVEFKYYRSKDADRMLALTEPLAEHVEQVKGYAEDTKKKFPNYNVRSYVVYICANKGWKCWEV
;
A
#
# COMPACT_ATOMS: atom_id res chain seq x y z
N MET A 1 2.33 -30.60 -9.49
CA MET A 1 2.40 -29.45 -8.54
C MET A 1 1.04 -29.28 -7.88
N ALA A 2 0.99 -29.02 -6.57
CA ALA A 2 -0.27 -28.70 -5.90
C ALA A 2 -0.87 -27.42 -6.49
N ARG A 3 -2.21 -27.35 -6.57
CA ARG A 3 -2.89 -26.14 -7.02
C ARG A 3 -2.56 -24.99 -6.08
N ILE A 4 -2.14 -23.85 -6.60
CA ILE A 4 -1.85 -22.65 -5.81
C ILE A 4 -3.17 -22.03 -5.35
N THR A 5 -3.38 -21.99 -4.03
CA THR A 5 -4.57 -21.44 -3.38
C THR A 5 -4.29 -20.09 -2.70
N ILE A 6 -3.39 -19.29 -3.28
CA ILE A 6 -3.05 -17.96 -2.81
C ILE A 6 -3.79 -16.93 -3.68
N PRO A 7 -4.68 -16.09 -3.11
CA PRO A 7 -5.67 -15.30 -3.84
C PRO A 7 -5.13 -13.96 -4.35
N TYR A 8 -4.07 -13.95 -5.14
CA TYR A 8 -3.61 -12.71 -5.75
C TYR A 8 -4.61 -12.19 -6.78
N ALA A 9 -5.00 -10.91 -6.63
CA ALA A 9 -5.98 -10.21 -7.47
C ALA A 9 -7.40 -10.80 -7.44
N VAL A 10 -7.79 -11.47 -6.35
CA VAL A 10 -9.16 -11.94 -6.14
C VAL A 10 -9.90 -10.90 -5.31
N ALA A 11 -10.94 -10.29 -5.88
CA ALA A 11 -11.76 -9.25 -5.26
C ALA A 11 -13.20 -9.68 -5.00
N ASP A 12 -13.60 -10.87 -5.44
CA ASP A 12 -14.91 -11.46 -5.18
C ASP A 12 -14.83 -12.48 -4.04
N PHE A 13 -15.67 -12.29 -3.02
CA PHE A 13 -15.68 -13.14 -1.83
C PHE A 13 -16.22 -14.55 -2.11
N ALA A 14 -17.21 -14.67 -3.00
CA ALA A 14 -17.72 -15.99 -3.37
C ALA A 14 -16.64 -16.80 -4.13
N ASP A 15 -15.97 -16.20 -5.11
CA ASP A 15 -14.85 -16.85 -5.82
C ASP A 15 -13.72 -17.25 -4.84
N MET A 16 -13.44 -16.40 -3.85
CA MET A 16 -12.48 -16.68 -2.77
C MET A 16 -12.82 -17.98 -2.03
N ARG A 17 -14.07 -18.12 -1.61
CA ARG A 17 -14.56 -19.25 -0.81
C ARG A 17 -14.75 -20.52 -1.64
N GLU A 18 -15.42 -20.42 -2.79
CA GLU A 18 -15.72 -21.54 -3.68
C GLU A 18 -14.45 -22.24 -4.21
N ARG A 19 -13.41 -21.45 -4.50
CA ARG A 19 -12.14 -21.99 -4.98
C ARG A 19 -11.21 -22.44 -3.87
N GLY A 20 -11.60 -22.29 -2.61
CA GLY A 20 -10.79 -22.70 -1.46
C GLY A 20 -9.47 -21.93 -1.35
N PHE A 21 -9.47 -20.65 -1.71
CA PHE A 21 -8.32 -19.78 -1.48
C PHE A 21 -8.10 -19.55 0.01
N TYR A 22 -6.86 -19.30 0.39
CA TYR A 22 -6.55 -18.90 1.77
C TYR A 22 -7.15 -17.54 2.07
N TYR A 23 -8.02 -17.47 3.05
CA TYR A 23 -8.71 -16.25 3.47
C TYR A 23 -8.25 -15.86 4.88
N VAL A 24 -7.73 -14.64 5.04
CA VAL A 24 -7.46 -14.04 6.34
C VAL A 24 -8.77 -13.43 6.83
N ASP A 25 -9.36 -14.03 7.86
CA ASP A 25 -10.69 -13.68 8.31
C ASP A 25 -10.73 -12.29 9.00
N LYS A 26 -11.52 -11.40 8.43
CA LYS A 26 -11.80 -10.04 8.94
C LYS A 26 -13.30 -9.84 9.24
N THR A 27 -14.06 -10.92 9.27
CA THR A 27 -15.51 -10.82 9.44
C THR A 27 -15.94 -10.39 10.84
N ASN A 28 -15.05 -10.48 11.83
CA ASN A 28 -15.27 -10.00 13.19
C ASN A 28 -15.52 -8.48 13.30
N TYR A 29 -15.21 -7.71 12.25
CA TYR A 29 -15.49 -6.27 12.21
C TYR A 29 -16.93 -5.94 11.78
N ILE A 30 -17.68 -6.90 11.21
CA ILE A 30 -19.04 -6.70 10.72
C ILE A 30 -19.98 -6.12 11.79
N PRO A 31 -20.06 -6.68 13.03
CA PRO A 31 -20.97 -6.13 14.04
C PRO A 31 -20.70 -4.67 14.40
N GLY A 32 -19.42 -4.26 14.45
CA GLY A 32 -19.06 -2.87 14.71
C GLY A 32 -19.46 -1.91 13.59
N LEU A 33 -19.50 -2.38 12.33
CA LEU A 33 -19.97 -1.56 11.21
C LEU A 33 -21.50 -1.30 11.25
N GLU A 34 -22.27 -2.16 11.88
CA GLU A 34 -23.74 -2.04 12.00
C GLU A 34 -24.18 -0.86 12.86
N ASP A 35 -23.28 -0.29 13.69
CA ASP A 35 -23.54 0.89 14.51
C ASP A 35 -23.59 2.19 13.66
N TYR A 36 -23.09 2.16 12.43
CA TYR A 36 -22.95 3.33 11.57
C TYR A 36 -23.97 3.33 10.42
N LYS A 37 -24.45 4.53 10.05
CA LYS A 37 -25.38 4.71 8.94
C LYS A 37 -24.73 5.08 7.62
N ALA A 38 -23.65 5.83 7.68
CA ALA A 38 -22.92 6.32 6.51
C ALA A 38 -21.39 6.19 6.68
N PRO A 39 -20.89 4.98 6.99
CA PRO A 39 -19.47 4.75 7.21
C PRO A 39 -18.68 4.88 5.91
N VAL A 40 -17.52 5.56 6.01
CA VAL A 40 -16.53 5.69 4.94
C VAL A 40 -15.21 5.13 5.43
N PHE A 41 -14.67 4.15 4.72
CA PHE A 41 -13.42 3.52 5.08
C PHE A 41 -12.37 3.70 4.00
N LEU A 42 -11.32 4.45 4.32
CA LEU A 42 -10.24 4.78 3.40
C LEU A 42 -9.01 3.95 3.70
N ARG A 43 -8.41 3.41 2.67
CA ARG A 43 -7.09 2.76 2.70
C ARG A 43 -6.39 3.01 1.38
N PRO A 44 -5.07 3.03 1.37
CA PRO A 44 -4.31 3.02 0.14
C PRO A 44 -4.78 1.90 -0.79
N ARG A 45 -4.42 1.98 -2.05
CA ARG A 45 -4.72 0.92 -3.01
C ARG A 45 -4.16 -0.42 -2.52
N ARG A 46 -4.86 -1.54 -2.88
CA ARG A 46 -4.42 -2.92 -2.65
C ARG A 46 -4.47 -3.42 -1.20
N PHE A 47 -5.19 -2.75 -0.34
CA PHE A 47 -5.47 -3.20 1.04
C PHE A 47 -6.66 -4.15 1.16
N GLY A 48 -7.33 -4.54 0.06
CA GLY A 48 -8.46 -5.49 0.10
C GLY A 48 -9.85 -4.84 0.20
N LYS A 49 -10.00 -3.54 -0.12
CA LYS A 49 -11.27 -2.80 -0.07
C LYS A 49 -12.39 -3.47 -0.86
N SER A 50 -12.13 -3.84 -2.12
CA SER A 50 -13.12 -4.47 -3.00
C SER A 50 -13.56 -5.84 -2.52
N LEU A 51 -12.65 -6.61 -1.89
CA LEU A 51 -12.99 -7.88 -1.25
C LEU A 51 -13.91 -7.68 -0.05
N LEU A 52 -13.65 -6.66 0.78
CA LEU A 52 -14.53 -6.26 1.89
C LEU A 52 -15.93 -5.90 1.38
N ILE A 53 -16.03 -5.07 0.33
CA ILE A 53 -17.31 -4.71 -0.30
C ILE A 53 -18.04 -5.96 -0.81
N SER A 54 -17.34 -6.89 -1.45
CA SER A 54 -17.94 -8.15 -1.92
C SER A 54 -18.43 -9.02 -0.76
N MET A 55 -17.63 -9.13 0.31
CA MET A 55 -18.01 -9.87 1.52
C MET A 55 -19.28 -9.30 2.16
N LEU A 56 -19.33 -7.97 2.37
CA LEU A 56 -20.50 -7.29 2.94
C LEU A 56 -21.74 -7.46 2.06
N ALA A 57 -21.58 -7.43 0.72
CA ALA A 57 -22.67 -7.66 -0.21
C ALA A 57 -23.27 -9.07 -0.02
N HIS A 58 -22.44 -10.10 0.07
CA HIS A 58 -22.92 -11.46 0.32
C HIS A 58 -23.53 -11.64 1.72
N TYR A 59 -23.01 -10.92 2.72
CA TYR A 59 -23.50 -11.01 4.09
C TYR A 59 -24.89 -10.41 4.27
N TYR A 60 -25.15 -9.25 3.67
CA TYR A 60 -26.39 -8.51 3.89
C TYR A 60 -27.50 -8.83 2.88
N ASP A 61 -27.16 -9.33 1.68
CA ASP A 61 -28.13 -9.57 0.60
C ASP A 61 -29.08 -10.74 0.93
N ARG A 62 -30.39 -10.45 1.01
CA ARG A 62 -31.42 -11.45 1.24
C ARG A 62 -31.44 -12.58 0.21
N THR A 63 -31.05 -12.30 -1.03
CA THR A 63 -31.02 -13.29 -2.10
C THR A 63 -29.90 -14.32 -1.94
N LYS A 64 -28.96 -14.10 -1.02
CA LYS A 64 -27.81 -14.97 -0.73
C LYS A 64 -27.98 -15.82 0.52
N ALA A 65 -29.16 -15.78 1.17
CA ALA A 65 -29.40 -16.50 2.41
C ALA A 65 -29.16 -18.01 2.32
N ASN A 66 -29.45 -18.63 1.19
CA ASN A 66 -29.24 -20.06 0.96
C ASN A 66 -27.74 -20.45 0.80
N ARG A 67 -26.86 -19.46 0.64
CA ARG A 67 -25.41 -19.65 0.50
C ARG A 67 -24.63 -19.22 1.75
N PHE A 68 -25.33 -18.83 2.81
CA PHE A 68 -24.67 -18.29 3.99
C PHE A 68 -23.62 -19.26 4.58
N GLU A 69 -24.03 -20.52 4.81
CA GLU A 69 -23.11 -21.54 5.34
C GLU A 69 -21.94 -21.85 4.38
N GLU A 70 -22.19 -21.89 3.07
CA GLU A 70 -21.15 -22.10 2.08
C GLU A 70 -20.08 -20.99 2.10
N LEU A 71 -20.52 -19.73 2.23
CA LEU A 71 -19.63 -18.58 2.12
C LEU A 71 -19.01 -18.19 3.47
N PHE A 72 -19.75 -18.29 4.57
CA PHE A 72 -19.31 -17.83 5.88
C PHE A 72 -18.99 -18.95 6.87
N GLY A 73 -19.29 -20.21 6.55
CA GLY A 73 -18.94 -21.35 7.40
C GLY A 73 -17.45 -21.36 7.74
N GLY A 74 -17.12 -21.51 9.05
CA GLY A 74 -15.74 -21.48 9.55
C GLY A 74 -15.10 -20.09 9.57
N THR A 75 -15.87 -19.00 9.41
CA THR A 75 -15.45 -17.63 9.71
C THR A 75 -16.03 -17.19 11.03
N TRP A 76 -15.43 -16.15 11.64
CA TRP A 76 -15.94 -15.63 12.90
C TRP A 76 -17.42 -15.23 12.84
N ILE A 77 -17.84 -14.52 11.78
CA ILE A 77 -19.23 -14.10 11.62
C ILE A 77 -20.17 -15.26 11.27
N GLY A 78 -19.67 -16.33 10.65
CA GLY A 78 -20.43 -17.56 10.42
C GLY A 78 -20.81 -18.26 11.72
N GLU A 79 -19.91 -18.20 12.72
CA GLU A 79 -20.17 -18.73 14.07
C GLU A 79 -20.96 -17.76 14.96
N HIS A 80 -20.88 -16.44 14.66
CA HIS A 80 -21.50 -15.36 15.44
C HIS A 80 -22.34 -14.42 14.56
N PRO A 81 -23.35 -14.94 13.81
CA PRO A 81 -24.12 -14.12 12.89
C PRO A 81 -24.95 -13.07 13.62
N THR A 82 -25.00 -11.85 13.07
CA THR A 82 -25.87 -10.80 13.59
C THR A 82 -27.32 -11.01 13.11
N LYS A 83 -28.25 -10.28 13.68
CA LYS A 83 -29.65 -10.30 13.23
C LYS A 83 -29.84 -9.66 11.84
N GLU A 84 -28.85 -8.95 11.36
CA GLU A 84 -28.90 -8.18 10.11
C GLU A 84 -28.44 -9.00 8.88
N HIS A 85 -27.88 -10.21 9.06
CA HIS A 85 -27.44 -11.03 7.93
C HIS A 85 -28.60 -11.42 7.00
N ASN A 86 -28.38 -11.26 5.72
CA ASN A 86 -29.35 -11.60 4.67
C ASN A 86 -30.73 -10.95 4.82
N GLN A 87 -30.81 -9.69 5.30
CA GLN A 87 -32.05 -8.99 5.55
C GLN A 87 -32.36 -7.87 4.54
N TYR A 88 -31.45 -7.52 3.65
CA TYR A 88 -31.55 -6.28 2.89
C TYR A 88 -31.62 -6.49 1.37
N LEU A 89 -32.14 -5.45 0.70
CA LEU A 89 -31.96 -5.24 -0.73
C LEU A 89 -30.57 -4.59 -0.91
N VAL A 90 -29.58 -5.32 -1.44
CA VAL A 90 -28.22 -4.80 -1.57
C VAL A 90 -28.02 -4.18 -2.94
N ILE A 91 -27.58 -2.92 -2.98
CA ILE A 91 -27.13 -2.25 -4.20
C ILE A 91 -25.65 -2.01 -4.09
N ARG A 92 -24.86 -2.60 -5.01
CA ARG A 92 -23.42 -2.43 -5.07
C ARG A 92 -23.02 -1.56 -6.26
N TYR A 93 -22.44 -0.40 -5.99
CA TYR A 93 -21.83 0.48 -6.98
C TYR A 93 -20.31 0.32 -7.00
N ASP A 94 -19.71 0.43 -8.17
CA ASP A 94 -18.25 0.44 -8.37
C ASP A 94 -17.89 1.60 -9.28
N PHE A 95 -17.31 2.66 -8.70
CA PHE A 95 -16.94 3.86 -9.46
C PHE A 95 -15.59 3.73 -10.18
N SER A 96 -14.87 2.61 -9.99
CA SER A 96 -13.62 2.36 -10.71
C SER A 96 -13.83 2.18 -12.21
N ALA A 97 -15.00 1.67 -12.60
CA ALA A 97 -15.36 1.42 -13.99
C ALA A 97 -15.87 2.66 -14.75
N MET A 98 -15.86 3.84 -14.11
CA MET A 98 -16.37 5.07 -14.74
C MET A 98 -15.48 5.53 -15.89
N VAL A 99 -16.08 5.67 -17.06
CA VAL A 99 -15.39 6.19 -18.25
C VAL A 99 -15.28 7.71 -18.15
N MET A 100 -14.05 8.22 -18.31
CA MET A 100 -13.79 9.66 -18.27
C MET A 100 -14.31 10.38 -19.50
N ALA A 101 -14.70 11.65 -19.34
CA ALA A 101 -15.07 12.57 -20.41
C ALA A 101 -14.45 13.96 -20.16
N ASN A 102 -14.41 14.79 -21.19
CA ASN A 102 -13.77 16.11 -21.11
C ASN A 102 -14.71 17.23 -20.65
N ASP A 103 -15.99 16.92 -20.47
CA ASP A 103 -17.00 17.88 -20.05
C ASP A 103 -18.01 17.28 -19.06
N MET A 104 -18.84 18.14 -18.47
CA MET A 104 -19.82 17.74 -17.45
C MET A 104 -20.94 16.86 -18.01
N GLU A 105 -21.34 17.07 -19.25
CA GLU A 105 -22.42 16.32 -19.89
C GLU A 105 -21.99 14.87 -20.12
N GLY A 106 -20.82 14.66 -20.72
CA GLY A 106 -20.25 13.34 -20.95
C GLY A 106 -19.97 12.59 -19.63
N LEU A 107 -19.47 13.30 -18.60
CA LEU A 107 -19.31 12.68 -17.28
C LEU A 107 -20.65 12.25 -16.68
N ALA A 108 -21.68 13.10 -16.76
CA ALA A 108 -23.01 12.77 -16.24
C ALA A 108 -23.63 11.59 -16.99
N GLN A 109 -23.50 11.54 -18.31
CA GLN A 109 -23.99 10.42 -19.13
C GLN A 109 -23.30 9.11 -18.75
N ASN A 110 -21.96 9.12 -18.65
CA ASN A 110 -21.19 7.93 -18.27
C ASN A 110 -21.48 7.48 -16.84
N PHE A 111 -21.61 8.42 -15.90
CA PHE A 111 -22.00 8.13 -14.52
C PHE A 111 -23.37 7.46 -14.45
N ASN A 112 -24.36 8.04 -15.12
CA ASN A 112 -25.71 7.50 -15.14
C ASN A 112 -25.76 6.13 -15.81
N LYS A 113 -25.09 5.95 -16.95
CA LYS A 113 -25.02 4.66 -17.65
C LYS A 113 -24.45 3.56 -16.75
N LEU A 114 -23.40 3.86 -16.00
CA LEU A 114 -22.78 2.90 -15.07
C LEU A 114 -23.70 2.59 -13.89
N ASN A 115 -24.30 3.61 -13.27
CA ASN A 115 -24.94 3.49 -11.97
C ASN A 115 -26.46 3.21 -12.03
N CYS A 116 -27.09 3.23 -13.21
CA CYS A 116 -28.45 2.68 -13.39
C CYS A 116 -28.46 1.14 -13.32
N ILE A 117 -27.38 0.49 -13.80
CA ILE A 117 -27.28 -0.97 -13.87
C ILE A 117 -27.46 -1.65 -12.50
N PRO A 118 -26.76 -1.25 -11.42
CA PRO A 118 -26.94 -1.88 -10.10
C PRO A 118 -28.37 -1.77 -9.56
N VAL A 119 -29.06 -0.68 -9.85
CA VAL A 119 -30.46 -0.48 -9.43
C VAL A 119 -31.39 -1.45 -10.19
N GLU A 120 -31.19 -1.59 -11.51
CA GLU A 120 -31.94 -2.55 -12.33
C GLU A 120 -31.68 -4.00 -11.90
N VAL A 121 -30.42 -4.36 -11.68
CA VAL A 121 -30.02 -5.70 -11.21
C VAL A 121 -30.66 -6.02 -9.87
N THR A 122 -30.68 -5.07 -8.93
CA THR A 122 -31.33 -5.26 -7.63
C THR A 122 -32.84 -5.50 -7.79
N LEU A 123 -33.50 -4.74 -8.65
CA LEU A 123 -34.91 -4.96 -8.99
C LEU A 123 -35.15 -6.37 -9.54
N GLU A 124 -34.36 -6.78 -10.54
CA GLU A 124 -34.49 -8.09 -11.19
C GLU A 124 -34.25 -9.26 -10.21
N HIS A 125 -33.23 -9.16 -9.38
CA HIS A 125 -32.97 -10.20 -8.37
C HIS A 125 -34.03 -10.31 -7.28
N ASN A 126 -34.86 -9.28 -7.11
CA ASN A 126 -35.90 -9.22 -6.10
C ASN A 126 -37.32 -9.10 -6.71
N ARG A 127 -37.54 -9.62 -7.91
CA ARG A 127 -38.84 -9.59 -8.59
C ARG A 127 -39.97 -10.21 -7.76
N ASP A 128 -39.65 -11.18 -6.93
CA ASP A 128 -40.61 -11.77 -5.96
C ASP A 128 -41.24 -10.73 -5.03
N LEU A 129 -40.51 -9.64 -4.70
CA LEU A 129 -41.01 -8.56 -3.86
C LEU A 129 -41.59 -7.39 -4.67
N PHE A 130 -40.98 -7.07 -5.82
CA PHE A 130 -41.32 -5.91 -6.63
C PHE A 130 -42.47 -6.17 -7.62
N GLY A 131 -42.76 -7.44 -7.95
CA GLY A 131 -43.79 -7.78 -8.92
C GLY A 131 -43.57 -7.11 -10.28
N ASP A 132 -44.62 -6.44 -10.79
CA ASP A 132 -44.62 -5.76 -12.10
C ASP A 132 -44.09 -4.31 -12.04
N PHE A 133 -43.39 -3.92 -10.97
CA PHE A 133 -42.81 -2.57 -10.87
C PHE A 133 -41.89 -2.27 -12.06
N GLN A 134 -42.07 -1.09 -12.63
CA GLN A 134 -41.26 -0.56 -13.72
C GLN A 134 -40.84 0.86 -13.37
N PHE A 135 -39.56 1.22 -13.69
CA PHE A 135 -39.11 2.59 -13.57
C PHE A 135 -39.84 3.51 -14.54
N THR A 136 -40.31 4.64 -14.06
CA THR A 136 -40.90 5.70 -14.89
C THR A 136 -39.83 6.53 -15.55
N THR A 137 -38.69 6.73 -14.86
CA THR A 137 -37.51 7.41 -15.37
C THR A 137 -36.42 6.38 -15.62
N ARG A 138 -35.82 6.43 -16.82
CA ARG A 138 -34.67 5.60 -17.16
C ARG A 138 -33.48 6.47 -17.54
N GLY A 139 -32.27 5.98 -17.30
CA GLY A 139 -31.04 6.67 -17.68
C GLY A 139 -30.63 7.79 -16.72
N ASN A 140 -31.23 7.88 -15.52
CA ASN A 140 -30.80 8.76 -14.44
C ASN A 140 -30.70 7.96 -13.13
N ALA A 141 -29.47 7.70 -12.69
CA ALA A 141 -29.19 6.83 -11.55
C ALA A 141 -29.82 7.33 -10.23
N ALA A 142 -29.79 8.65 -9.99
CA ALA A 142 -30.38 9.24 -8.80
C ALA A 142 -31.89 9.09 -8.77
N GLN A 143 -32.57 9.35 -9.89
CA GLN A 143 -34.03 9.23 -9.99
C GLN A 143 -34.47 7.75 -9.91
N MET A 144 -33.77 6.85 -10.59
CA MET A 144 -34.10 5.41 -10.51
C MET A 144 -33.93 4.89 -9.09
N LEU A 145 -32.88 5.29 -8.38
CA LEU A 145 -32.71 4.96 -6.97
C LEU A 145 -33.87 5.51 -6.12
N GLU A 146 -34.25 6.77 -6.33
CA GLU A 146 -35.36 7.40 -5.59
C GLU A 146 -36.72 6.69 -5.83
N GLU A 147 -37.01 6.31 -7.09
CA GLU A 147 -38.23 5.53 -7.43
C GLU A 147 -38.23 4.15 -6.75
N LEU A 148 -37.08 3.44 -6.77
CA LEU A 148 -36.97 2.12 -6.10
C LEU A 148 -37.17 2.25 -4.60
N LEU A 149 -36.57 3.23 -3.94
CA LEU A 149 -36.71 3.50 -2.52
C LEU A 149 -38.16 3.85 -2.15
N GLY A 150 -38.79 4.72 -2.95
CA GLY A 150 -40.19 5.13 -2.76
C GLY A 150 -41.14 3.95 -2.88
N TYR A 151 -40.97 3.11 -3.88
CA TYR A 151 -41.77 1.91 -4.05
C TYR A 151 -41.57 0.92 -2.89
N ALA A 152 -40.32 0.61 -2.55
CA ALA A 152 -40.01 -0.29 -1.45
C ALA A 152 -40.62 0.18 -0.12
N SER A 153 -40.48 1.48 0.17
CA SER A 153 -41.10 2.09 1.37
C SER A 153 -42.63 1.99 1.38
N SER A 154 -43.28 2.31 0.25
CA SER A 154 -44.73 2.28 0.15
C SER A 154 -45.35 0.89 0.34
N ARG A 155 -44.55 -0.15 0.09
CA ARG A 155 -44.98 -1.55 0.21
C ARG A 155 -44.46 -2.25 1.47
N GLY A 156 -43.68 -1.55 2.31
CA GLY A 156 -43.08 -2.13 3.51
C GLY A 156 -42.03 -3.23 3.18
N LEU A 157 -41.34 -3.11 2.03
CA LEU A 157 -40.30 -4.06 1.62
C LEU A 157 -39.05 -3.91 2.51
N PRO A 158 -38.13 -4.88 2.47
CA PRO A 158 -36.86 -4.76 3.17
C PRO A 158 -36.11 -3.45 2.81
N LYS A 159 -35.42 -2.90 3.78
CA LYS A 159 -34.60 -1.70 3.55
C LYS A 159 -33.46 -1.97 2.57
N VAL A 160 -32.99 -0.90 1.95
CA VAL A 160 -31.83 -0.97 1.05
C VAL A 160 -30.52 -0.84 1.86
N TYR A 161 -29.52 -1.63 1.52
CA TYR A 161 -28.14 -1.51 1.96
C TYR A 161 -27.28 -1.14 0.76
N ILE A 162 -26.64 0.02 0.81
CA ILE A 162 -25.81 0.54 -0.29
C ILE A 162 -24.34 0.31 0.00
N LEU A 163 -23.63 -0.22 -0.99
CA LEU A 163 -22.19 -0.42 -0.97
C LEU A 163 -21.57 0.32 -2.16
N ILE A 164 -20.61 1.21 -1.90
CA ILE A 164 -19.92 1.97 -2.95
C ILE A 164 -18.42 1.68 -2.87
N ASP A 165 -17.88 1.01 -3.88
CA ASP A 165 -16.45 0.81 -4.02
C ASP A 165 -15.81 1.94 -4.81
N GLU A 166 -14.60 2.35 -4.38
CA GLU A 166 -13.78 3.38 -5.03
C GLU A 166 -14.55 4.69 -5.34
N TYR A 167 -15.32 5.19 -4.36
CA TYR A 167 -16.20 6.37 -4.54
C TYR A 167 -15.47 7.61 -5.09
N ASP A 168 -14.18 7.71 -4.88
CA ASP A 168 -13.32 8.83 -5.25
C ASP A 168 -12.48 8.58 -6.53
N ASN A 169 -12.59 7.42 -7.16
CA ASN A 169 -11.69 7.02 -8.24
C ASN A 169 -11.71 8.00 -9.43
N PHE A 170 -12.90 8.29 -10.00
CA PHE A 170 -12.96 9.14 -11.19
C PHE A 170 -12.65 10.62 -10.87
N THR A 171 -12.98 11.09 -9.67
CA THR A 171 -12.60 12.44 -9.22
C THR A 171 -11.10 12.55 -9.01
N ASN A 172 -10.46 11.50 -8.50
CA ASN A 172 -9.01 11.39 -8.41
C ASN A 172 -8.35 11.39 -9.81
N GLN A 173 -8.98 10.77 -10.81
CA GLN A 173 -8.50 10.84 -12.20
C GLN A 173 -8.56 12.27 -12.75
N LEU A 174 -9.60 13.04 -12.44
CA LEU A 174 -9.67 14.47 -12.82
C LEU A 174 -8.51 15.26 -12.20
N LEU A 175 -8.21 15.03 -10.91
CA LEU A 175 -7.10 15.69 -10.23
C LEU A 175 -5.74 15.30 -10.82
N THR A 176 -5.52 14.02 -11.11
CA THR A 176 -4.24 13.55 -11.68
C THR A 176 -4.03 13.96 -13.13
N SER A 177 -5.10 14.17 -13.88
CA SER A 177 -5.06 14.65 -15.27
C SER A 177 -5.03 16.18 -15.40
N TYR A 178 -4.84 16.92 -14.31
CA TYR A 178 -4.81 18.38 -14.27
C TYR A 178 -6.13 19.05 -14.73
N ASN A 179 -7.26 18.35 -14.57
CA ASN A 179 -8.58 18.89 -14.92
C ASN A 179 -9.32 19.43 -13.69
N ASP A 180 -8.66 20.33 -12.98
CA ASP A 180 -9.16 20.94 -11.74
C ASP A 180 -10.51 21.67 -11.93
N PRO A 181 -10.75 22.40 -13.03
CA PRO A 181 -12.05 23.08 -13.25
C PRO A 181 -13.23 22.10 -13.38
N LEU A 182 -12.99 20.93 -13.98
CA LEU A 182 -14.03 19.90 -14.11
C LEU A 182 -14.29 19.20 -12.78
N TYR A 183 -13.23 18.92 -12.01
CA TYR A 183 -13.34 18.41 -10.64
C TYR A 183 -14.21 19.33 -9.77
N GLU A 184 -13.98 20.65 -9.81
CA GLU A 184 -14.75 21.62 -9.03
C GLU A 184 -16.22 21.62 -9.45
N LYS A 185 -16.54 21.58 -10.74
CA LYS A 185 -17.92 21.48 -11.20
C LYS A 185 -18.61 20.21 -10.72
N VAL A 186 -17.89 19.07 -10.67
CA VAL A 186 -18.44 17.79 -10.21
C VAL A 186 -18.72 17.80 -8.70
N THR A 187 -17.89 18.46 -7.89
CA THR A 187 -17.99 18.37 -6.41
C THR A 187 -18.75 19.52 -5.77
N THR A 188 -18.72 20.74 -6.33
CA THR A 188 -19.22 21.95 -5.66
C THR A 188 -20.56 22.47 -6.17
N SER A 189 -20.92 22.24 -7.44
CA SER A 189 -22.20 22.70 -8.01
C SER A 189 -23.31 21.65 -7.81
N ASP A 190 -24.53 21.95 -8.29
CA ASP A 190 -25.61 20.95 -8.36
C ASP A 190 -25.32 19.93 -9.47
N SER A 191 -24.32 19.11 -9.24
CA SER A 191 -23.84 18.07 -10.14
C SER A 191 -24.62 16.77 -10.01
N PHE A 192 -24.45 15.88 -11.00
CA PHE A 192 -25.00 14.53 -10.97
C PHE A 192 -24.51 13.76 -9.72
N LEU A 193 -23.25 13.90 -9.35
CA LEU A 193 -22.64 13.22 -8.20
C LEU A 193 -23.27 13.70 -6.89
N ARG A 194 -23.36 15.01 -6.72
CA ARG A 194 -23.98 15.61 -5.54
C ARG A 194 -25.46 15.28 -5.42
N THR A 195 -26.19 15.27 -6.54
CA THR A 195 -27.61 14.85 -6.58
C THR A 195 -27.78 13.40 -6.17
N PHE A 196 -26.90 12.51 -6.67
CA PHE A 196 -26.91 11.10 -6.30
C PHE A 196 -26.71 10.91 -4.79
N PHE A 197 -25.72 11.55 -4.19
CA PHE A 197 -25.49 11.47 -2.75
C PHE A 197 -26.58 12.16 -1.91
N LYS A 198 -27.25 13.20 -2.43
CA LYS A 198 -28.45 13.79 -1.77
C LYS A 198 -29.61 12.79 -1.67
N VAL A 199 -29.84 11.97 -2.70
CA VAL A 199 -30.87 10.91 -2.67
C VAL A 199 -30.52 9.86 -1.61
N ILE A 200 -29.28 9.42 -1.53
CA ILE A 200 -28.82 8.48 -0.50
C ILE A 200 -29.00 9.07 0.90
N LYS A 201 -28.56 10.32 1.10
CA LYS A 201 -28.74 11.03 2.39
C LYS A 201 -30.22 11.12 2.80
N LYS A 202 -31.10 11.45 1.86
CA LYS A 202 -32.56 11.49 2.09
C LYS A 202 -33.06 10.11 2.52
N GLY A 203 -32.71 9.05 1.78
CA GLY A 203 -33.11 7.69 2.08
C GLY A 203 -32.65 7.19 3.46
N ILE A 204 -31.44 7.55 3.90
CA ILE A 204 -30.95 7.27 5.25
C ILE A 204 -31.78 8.03 6.30
N GLY A 205 -32.08 9.31 6.05
CA GLY A 205 -32.88 10.14 6.94
C GLY A 205 -34.33 9.66 7.09
N GLU A 206 -34.95 9.16 6.03
CA GLU A 206 -36.30 8.58 6.00
C GLU A 206 -36.33 7.12 6.49
N GLY A 207 -35.15 6.48 6.67
CA GLY A 207 -35.03 5.09 7.11
C GLY A 207 -35.32 4.04 6.05
N THR A 208 -35.39 4.41 4.77
CA THR A 208 -35.53 3.50 3.61
C THR A 208 -34.20 2.86 3.25
N ILE A 209 -33.09 3.55 3.49
CA ILE A 209 -31.74 3.01 3.45
C ILE A 209 -31.29 2.69 4.88
N ARG A 210 -30.79 1.47 5.12
CA ARG A 210 -30.23 1.06 6.40
C ARG A 210 -28.87 1.66 6.62
N THR A 211 -28.01 1.48 5.63
CA THR A 211 -26.60 1.91 5.66
C THR A 211 -26.12 2.18 4.24
N CYS A 212 -25.23 3.17 4.08
CA CYS A 212 -24.43 3.36 2.88
C CYS A 212 -22.97 3.29 3.27
N PHE A 213 -22.31 2.16 2.98
CA PHE A 213 -20.89 1.96 3.23
C PHE A 213 -20.07 2.31 1.99
N CYS A 214 -19.10 3.21 2.13
CA CYS A 214 -18.23 3.66 1.04
C CYS A 214 -16.79 3.28 1.29
N THR A 215 -16.07 2.81 0.25
CA THR A 215 -14.62 2.68 0.27
C THR A 215 -13.96 3.57 -0.76
N GLY A 216 -12.75 4.03 -0.44
CA GLY A 216 -11.94 4.88 -1.31
C GLY A 216 -10.51 4.99 -0.84
N VAL A 217 -9.78 5.94 -1.43
CA VAL A 217 -8.39 6.26 -1.08
C VAL A 217 -8.30 7.61 -0.37
N LEU A 218 -8.91 8.64 -0.93
CA LEU A 218 -8.80 10.02 -0.45
C LEU A 218 -10.10 10.53 0.17
N PRO A 219 -10.06 11.29 1.27
CA PRO A 219 -11.25 11.94 1.83
C PRO A 219 -11.72 13.15 1.02
N VAL A 220 -10.89 13.67 0.12
CA VAL A 220 -11.04 14.96 -0.58
C VAL A 220 -12.41 15.14 -1.22
N THR A 221 -12.85 14.17 -2.01
CA THR A 221 -14.15 14.22 -2.71
C THR A 221 -15.32 14.25 -1.73
N MET A 222 -15.27 13.45 -0.67
CA MET A 222 -16.32 13.40 0.35
C MET A 222 -16.43 14.73 1.09
N ASP A 223 -15.30 15.35 1.42
CA ASP A 223 -15.26 16.63 2.10
C ASP A 223 -15.68 17.81 1.19
N ASP A 224 -15.39 17.73 -0.12
CA ASP A 224 -15.83 18.72 -1.11
C ASP A 224 -17.32 18.61 -1.46
N LEU A 225 -17.94 17.43 -1.33
CA LEU A 225 -19.40 17.26 -1.49
C LEU A 225 -20.21 18.02 -0.43
N THR A 226 -19.58 18.36 0.71
CA THR A 226 -20.14 19.23 1.77
C THR A 226 -21.59 18.91 2.15
N SER A 227 -22.52 19.85 1.93
CA SER A 227 -23.93 19.69 2.29
C SER A 227 -24.66 18.55 1.52
N GLY A 228 -24.06 18.07 0.42
CA GLY A 228 -24.61 16.94 -0.35
C GLY A 228 -24.59 15.64 0.44
N TYR A 229 -23.53 15.40 1.24
CA TYR A 229 -23.36 14.15 2.01
C TYR A 229 -22.66 14.37 3.37
N ASN A 230 -23.08 15.36 4.13
CA ASN A 230 -22.47 15.71 5.43
C ASN A 230 -22.81 14.73 6.59
N ILE A 231 -23.34 13.57 6.28
CA ILE A 231 -23.63 12.49 7.24
C ILE A 231 -22.53 11.41 7.25
N ALA A 232 -21.54 11.53 6.35
CA ALA A 232 -20.46 10.58 6.25
C ALA A 232 -19.60 10.55 7.53
N GLU A 233 -19.30 9.35 8.00
CA GLU A 233 -18.44 9.09 9.15
C GLU A 233 -17.18 8.33 8.69
N ILE A 234 -16.02 9.01 8.73
CA ILE A 234 -14.75 8.42 8.27
C ILE A 234 -14.16 7.56 9.38
N LEU A 235 -14.23 6.23 9.22
CA LEU A 235 -13.77 5.25 10.20
C LEU A 235 -12.29 4.86 10.06
N THR A 236 -11.58 5.45 9.13
CA THR A 236 -10.20 5.11 8.75
C THR A 236 -9.22 5.09 9.92
N LEU A 237 -9.38 6.02 10.86
CA LEU A 237 -8.50 6.22 12.01
C LEU A 237 -9.12 5.75 13.34
N GLU A 238 -10.35 5.22 13.29
CA GLU A 238 -11.03 4.73 14.48
C GLU A 238 -10.33 3.48 15.04
N PRO A 239 -9.98 3.47 16.34
CA PRO A 239 -9.22 2.38 16.94
C PRO A 239 -9.80 0.99 16.71
N SER A 240 -11.12 0.85 16.72
CA SER A 240 -11.84 -0.41 16.51
C SER A 240 -11.74 -0.98 15.09
N PHE A 241 -11.31 -0.16 14.09
CA PHE A 241 -11.24 -0.57 12.69
C PHE A 241 -9.83 -0.49 12.09
N LEU A 242 -8.81 -0.19 12.89
CA LEU A 242 -7.44 -0.03 12.38
C LEU A 242 -6.95 -1.25 11.59
N ASN A 243 -7.27 -2.46 12.08
CA ASN A 243 -6.81 -3.72 11.52
C ASN A 243 -7.85 -4.41 10.61
N MET A 244 -8.96 -3.73 10.27
CA MET A 244 -10.02 -4.31 9.41
C MET A 244 -9.50 -4.64 8.01
N LEU A 245 -8.58 -3.86 7.46
CA LEU A 245 -7.91 -4.13 6.19
C LEU A 245 -6.39 -4.07 6.33
N GLY A 246 -5.70 -4.84 5.51
CA GLY A 246 -4.29 -5.17 5.67
C GLY A 246 -4.10 -6.40 6.53
N PHE A 247 -2.87 -6.90 6.65
CA PHE A 247 -2.55 -8.04 7.50
C PHE A 247 -1.68 -7.61 8.66
N THR A 248 -2.01 -8.10 9.86
CA THR A 248 -1.18 -7.94 11.06
C THR A 248 0.06 -8.84 10.99
N TYR A 249 1.00 -8.67 11.94
CA TYR A 249 2.16 -9.54 12.07
C TYR A 249 1.77 -11.00 12.29
N GLU A 250 0.82 -11.27 13.17
CA GLU A 250 0.39 -12.63 13.50
C GLU A 250 -0.36 -13.29 12.35
N GLU A 251 -1.24 -12.55 11.65
CA GLU A 251 -1.91 -13.03 10.45
C GLU A 251 -0.91 -13.35 9.34
N THR A 252 0.11 -12.51 9.17
CA THR A 252 1.15 -12.69 8.15
C THR A 252 2.04 -13.88 8.46
N LYS A 253 2.44 -14.09 9.72
CA LYS A 253 3.20 -15.28 10.15
C LYS A 253 2.39 -16.56 9.92
N THR A 254 1.13 -16.55 10.30
CA THR A 254 0.21 -17.67 10.08
C THR A 254 0.07 -17.99 8.59
N TYR A 255 -0.03 -16.96 7.76
CA TYR A 255 -0.10 -17.12 6.30
C TYR A 255 1.20 -17.67 5.72
N LEU A 256 2.35 -17.17 6.16
CA LEU A 256 3.66 -17.69 5.74
C LEU A 256 3.82 -19.17 6.13
N ARG A 257 3.45 -19.56 7.36
CA ARG A 257 3.44 -20.97 7.80
C ARG A 257 2.59 -21.84 6.86
N TYR A 258 1.35 -21.42 6.63
CA TYR A 258 0.48 -22.14 5.68
C TYR A 258 1.12 -22.33 4.30
N VAL A 259 1.79 -21.29 3.79
CA VAL A 259 2.44 -21.35 2.47
C VAL A 259 3.62 -22.32 2.49
N LEU A 260 4.47 -22.27 3.52
CA LEU A 260 5.61 -23.18 3.67
C LEU A 260 5.15 -24.62 3.83
N ASP A 261 4.22 -24.91 4.72
CA ASP A 261 3.71 -26.27 4.98
C ASP A 261 3.12 -26.89 3.72
N LYS A 262 2.40 -26.09 2.94
CA LYS A 262 1.69 -26.59 1.76
C LYS A 262 2.55 -26.71 0.50
N TYR A 263 3.48 -25.78 0.28
CA TYR A 263 4.23 -25.67 -0.98
C TYR A 263 5.72 -26.00 -0.84
N THR A 264 6.22 -26.08 0.41
CA THR A 264 7.61 -26.44 0.73
C THR A 264 7.62 -27.41 1.92
N PRO A 265 7.02 -28.61 1.78
CA PRO A 265 6.91 -29.55 2.89
C PRO A 265 8.28 -29.88 3.48
N GLY A 266 8.41 -29.79 4.81
CA GLY A 266 9.65 -30.02 5.53
C GLY A 266 10.59 -28.81 5.58
N ALA A 267 10.11 -27.62 5.24
CA ALA A 267 10.87 -26.38 5.45
C ALA A 267 11.30 -26.25 6.93
N SER A 268 12.57 -25.90 7.13
CA SER A 268 13.12 -25.69 8.49
C SER A 268 12.60 -24.40 9.12
N GLU A 269 12.75 -24.28 10.44
CA GLU A 269 12.48 -23.03 11.16
C GLU A 269 13.40 -21.89 10.67
N GLU A 270 14.64 -22.21 10.32
CA GLU A 270 15.58 -21.28 9.71
C GLU A 270 15.02 -20.69 8.41
N ARG A 271 14.41 -21.56 7.56
CA ARG A 271 13.75 -21.11 6.32
C ARG A 271 12.55 -20.22 6.56
N PHE A 272 11.79 -20.49 7.62
CA PHE A 272 10.70 -19.62 8.03
C PHE A 272 11.24 -18.23 8.43
N GLU A 273 12.28 -18.21 9.26
CA GLU A 273 12.87 -16.97 9.76
C GLU A 273 13.48 -16.12 8.63
N GLU A 274 14.22 -16.74 7.69
CA GLU A 274 14.74 -16.07 6.51
C GLU A 274 13.62 -15.40 5.70
N SER A 275 12.55 -16.15 5.42
CA SER A 275 11.40 -15.66 4.66
C SER A 275 10.65 -14.56 5.42
N TRP A 276 10.53 -14.70 6.73
CA TRP A 276 9.90 -13.71 7.60
C TRP A 276 10.65 -12.39 7.60
N GLN A 277 11.97 -12.41 7.77
CA GLN A 277 12.80 -11.22 7.76
C GLN A 277 12.74 -10.49 6.41
N LEU A 278 12.73 -11.23 5.31
CA LEU A 278 12.55 -10.66 3.98
C LEU A 278 11.18 -10.00 3.83
N ILE A 279 10.12 -10.63 4.31
CA ILE A 279 8.76 -10.08 4.27
C ILE A 279 8.69 -8.79 5.08
N VAL A 280 9.24 -8.78 6.28
CA VAL A 280 9.22 -7.59 7.16
C VAL A 280 9.97 -6.43 6.52
N SER A 281 11.19 -6.64 6.03
CA SER A 281 12.00 -5.56 5.47
C SER A 281 11.38 -4.95 4.20
N ASN A 282 10.74 -5.76 3.34
CA ASN A 282 10.22 -5.27 2.06
C ASN A 282 8.78 -4.78 2.10
N TYR A 283 7.92 -5.32 2.97
CA TYR A 283 6.46 -5.14 2.87
C TYR A 283 5.77 -4.65 4.14
N ASP A 284 6.47 -4.64 5.29
CA ASP A 284 5.94 -4.10 6.55
C ASP A 284 5.81 -2.57 6.51
N GLY A 285 5.15 -2.02 7.50
CA GLY A 285 5.32 -0.65 7.91
C GLY A 285 4.12 0.26 7.84
N TYR A 286 2.99 -0.16 7.30
CA TYR A 286 1.81 0.71 7.27
C TYR A 286 1.16 0.83 8.64
N ARG A 287 1.10 2.05 9.18
CA ARG A 287 0.47 2.36 10.46
C ARG A 287 -0.54 3.47 10.31
N PHE A 288 -1.77 3.23 10.75
CA PHE A 288 -2.89 4.17 10.63
C PHE A 288 -3.26 4.88 11.94
N SER A 289 -2.52 4.62 13.00
CA SER A 289 -2.61 5.34 14.27
C SER A 289 -1.21 5.43 14.88
N PRO A 290 -0.85 6.53 15.58
CA PRO A 290 0.44 6.64 16.26
C PRO A 290 0.73 5.53 17.27
N VAL A 291 -0.34 4.93 17.82
CA VAL A 291 -0.27 3.82 18.80
C VAL A 291 -0.71 2.47 18.23
N GLY A 292 -1.18 2.44 16.97
CA GLY A 292 -1.59 1.21 16.28
C GLY A 292 -0.40 0.33 15.90
N GLU A 293 -0.67 -0.96 15.68
CA GLU A 293 0.33 -1.85 15.12
C GLU A 293 0.60 -1.55 13.64
N ARG A 294 1.71 -2.07 13.13
CA ARG A 294 2.03 -1.99 11.71
C ARG A 294 1.29 -3.08 10.96
N LEU A 295 0.91 -2.76 9.74
CA LEU A 295 0.18 -3.66 8.85
C LEU A 295 0.94 -3.86 7.54
N PHE A 296 0.81 -5.05 6.98
CA PHE A 296 1.23 -5.36 5.63
C PHE A 296 0.11 -5.01 4.65
N ASN A 297 0.49 -4.50 3.49
CA ASN A 297 -0.44 -4.37 2.37
C ASN A 297 -0.80 -5.76 1.84
N SER A 298 -2.07 -6.14 1.98
CA SER A 298 -2.52 -7.51 1.74
C SER A 298 -2.28 -8.01 0.32
N THR A 299 -2.50 -7.17 -0.70
CA THR A 299 -2.32 -7.60 -2.10
C THR A 299 -0.84 -7.72 -2.47
N ILE A 300 0.00 -6.81 -1.96
CA ILE A 300 1.45 -6.84 -2.23
C ILE A 300 2.06 -8.08 -1.59
N LEU A 301 1.72 -8.35 -0.33
CA LEU A 301 2.19 -9.56 0.35
C LEU A 301 1.68 -10.82 -0.35
N THR A 302 0.42 -10.86 -0.76
CA THR A 302 -0.17 -12.00 -1.47
C THR A 302 0.50 -12.23 -2.83
N TYR A 303 0.92 -11.17 -3.53
CA TYR A 303 1.73 -11.29 -4.75
C TYR A 303 3.03 -12.03 -4.49
N PHE A 304 3.78 -11.58 -3.48
CA PHE A 304 5.03 -12.25 -3.07
C PHE A 304 4.78 -13.72 -2.72
N LEU A 305 3.84 -14.01 -1.81
CA LEU A 305 3.56 -15.37 -1.35
C LEU A 305 3.13 -16.29 -2.50
N LYS A 306 2.38 -15.77 -3.49
CA LYS A 306 2.00 -16.54 -4.68
C LYS A 306 3.21 -16.90 -5.54
N LYS A 307 4.11 -15.94 -5.78
CA LYS A 307 5.36 -16.19 -6.52
C LYS A 307 6.28 -17.14 -5.76
N PHE A 308 6.40 -16.95 -4.46
CA PHE A 308 7.17 -17.81 -3.57
C PHE A 308 6.66 -19.26 -3.59
N ALA A 309 5.36 -19.48 -3.49
CA ALA A 309 4.74 -20.80 -3.60
C ALA A 309 4.94 -21.42 -5.00
N ALA A 310 4.84 -20.62 -6.07
CA ALA A 310 5.04 -21.07 -7.44
C ALA A 310 6.49 -21.53 -7.68
N ASN A 311 7.45 -20.94 -6.97
CA ASN A 311 8.86 -21.27 -7.04
C ASN A 311 9.29 -22.29 -5.96
N ALA A 312 8.37 -23.12 -5.47
CA ALA A 312 8.61 -24.14 -4.45
C ALA A 312 9.33 -23.58 -3.20
N GLY A 313 8.93 -22.39 -2.76
CA GLY A 313 9.51 -21.70 -1.62
C GLY A 313 10.84 -20.99 -1.88
N SER A 314 11.29 -20.90 -3.12
CA SER A 314 12.43 -20.06 -3.47
C SER A 314 12.01 -18.61 -3.61
N ILE A 315 12.88 -17.69 -3.17
CA ILE A 315 12.63 -16.25 -3.23
C ILE A 315 12.54 -15.84 -4.70
N PRO A 316 11.44 -15.17 -5.11
CA PRO A 316 11.32 -14.71 -6.49
C PRO A 316 12.28 -13.54 -6.74
N PRO A 317 12.85 -13.43 -7.95
CA PRO A 317 13.75 -12.32 -8.29
C PRO A 317 13.03 -10.97 -8.32
N GLU A 318 11.73 -10.98 -8.58
CA GLU A 318 10.88 -9.78 -8.60
C GLU A 318 10.11 -9.66 -7.28
N LEU A 319 10.64 -8.87 -6.36
CA LEU A 319 10.00 -8.60 -5.07
C LEU A 319 8.89 -7.54 -5.18
N ILE A 320 8.94 -6.69 -6.19
CA ILE A 320 8.01 -5.56 -6.38
C ILE A 320 7.05 -5.88 -7.53
N ASP A 321 5.76 -5.80 -7.27
CA ASP A 321 4.73 -5.79 -8.32
C ASP A 321 4.84 -4.49 -9.14
N GLU A 322 5.10 -4.59 -10.44
CA GLU A 322 5.24 -3.43 -11.34
C GLU A 322 4.04 -2.48 -11.30
N ASN A 323 2.86 -3.01 -11.03
CA ASN A 323 1.68 -2.18 -10.86
C ASN A 323 1.76 -1.20 -9.68
N LEU A 324 2.66 -1.39 -8.69
CA LEU A 324 2.90 -0.40 -7.61
C LEU A 324 3.48 0.90 -8.14
N ARG A 325 4.21 0.86 -9.24
CA ARG A 325 4.82 2.05 -9.86
C ARG A 325 3.78 3.02 -10.46
N THR A 326 2.52 2.60 -10.61
CA THR A 326 1.47 3.50 -11.14
C THR A 326 1.16 4.68 -10.22
N ASP A 327 1.45 4.56 -8.92
CA ASP A 327 1.21 5.63 -7.96
C ASP A 327 2.21 6.80 -8.06
N ILE A 328 3.29 6.63 -8.83
CA ILE A 328 4.27 7.70 -9.12
C ILE A 328 3.62 8.93 -9.77
N ASN A 329 2.50 8.78 -10.46
CA ASN A 329 1.77 9.89 -11.07
C ASN A 329 1.23 10.88 -10.03
N TRP A 330 0.86 10.40 -8.82
CA TRP A 330 0.49 11.28 -7.72
C TRP A 330 1.69 12.05 -7.17
N ILE A 331 2.85 11.39 -7.02
CA ILE A 331 4.09 12.06 -6.62
C ILE A 331 4.41 13.16 -7.62
N ARG A 332 4.34 12.86 -8.93
CA ARG A 332 4.55 13.86 -9.99
C ARG A 332 3.54 15.00 -9.91
N ARG A 333 2.24 14.70 -9.72
CA ARG A 333 1.19 15.73 -9.62
C ARG A 333 1.42 16.65 -8.43
N LEU A 334 1.73 16.09 -7.27
CA LEU A 334 2.04 16.86 -6.06
C LEU A 334 3.33 17.68 -6.25
N THR A 335 4.38 17.09 -6.80
CA THR A 335 5.67 17.76 -7.03
C THR A 335 5.58 18.90 -8.04
N LEU A 336 4.84 18.75 -9.12
CA LEU A 336 4.69 19.78 -10.14
C LEU A 336 3.76 20.93 -9.71
N SER A 337 2.84 20.65 -8.77
CA SER A 337 1.95 21.68 -8.20
C SER A 337 2.64 22.59 -7.19
N LEU A 338 3.93 22.33 -6.88
CA LEU A 338 4.68 22.96 -5.79
C LEU A 338 5.91 23.69 -6.26
N THR A 339 6.05 24.90 -5.74
CA THR A 339 7.29 25.68 -5.81
C THR A 339 8.46 25.04 -5.05
N ASN A 340 8.21 24.15 -4.08
CA ASN A 340 9.22 23.57 -3.18
C ASN A 340 9.15 22.04 -3.04
N ALA A 341 8.65 21.35 -4.05
CA ALA A 341 8.56 19.89 -4.07
C ALA A 341 9.89 19.18 -3.83
N LYS A 342 10.98 19.80 -4.28
CA LYS A 342 12.32 19.26 -4.07
C LYS A 342 12.68 19.17 -2.58
N GLU A 343 12.30 20.15 -1.75
CA GLU A 343 12.55 20.12 -0.30
C GLU A 343 11.84 18.94 0.38
N MET A 344 10.61 18.63 -0.03
CA MET A 344 9.86 17.50 0.50
C MET A 344 10.48 16.16 0.09
N LEU A 345 10.91 16.05 -1.17
CA LEU A 345 11.60 14.86 -1.65
C LEU A 345 12.96 14.70 -1.00
N ASP A 346 13.72 15.80 -0.85
CA ASP A 346 14.97 15.80 -0.10
C ASP A 346 14.73 15.27 1.34
N ALA A 347 13.69 15.76 2.04
CA ALA A 347 13.35 15.30 3.38
C ALA A 347 12.99 13.80 3.43
N LEU A 348 12.20 13.30 2.48
CA LEU A 348 11.84 11.87 2.44
C LEU A 348 12.99 10.97 2.02
N VAL A 349 13.77 11.36 1.03
CA VAL A 349 14.83 10.52 0.47
C VAL A 349 16.12 10.60 1.30
N ILE A 350 16.42 11.79 1.85
CA ILE A 350 17.65 12.02 2.62
C ILE A 350 17.41 11.75 4.11
N ASP A 351 16.40 12.41 4.71
CA ASP A 351 16.17 12.36 6.16
C ASP A 351 15.19 11.27 6.58
N ASP A 352 14.45 10.68 5.62
CA ASP A 352 13.41 9.67 5.82
C ASP A 352 12.28 10.11 6.76
N GLU A 353 12.09 11.41 6.95
CA GLU A 353 11.08 11.93 7.86
C GLU A 353 10.38 13.17 7.30
N LEU A 354 9.04 13.23 7.50
CA LEU A 354 8.25 14.45 7.33
C LEU A 354 7.58 14.82 8.64
N SER A 355 7.63 16.10 8.99
CA SER A 355 6.84 16.64 10.11
C SER A 355 5.39 16.85 9.69
N TYR A 356 4.44 16.51 10.56
CA TYR A 356 3.01 16.75 10.37
C TYR A 356 2.33 17.04 11.71
N ASN A 357 1.07 17.47 11.65
CA ASN A 357 0.24 17.64 12.83
C ASN A 357 -0.85 16.56 12.82
N VAL A 358 -0.96 15.77 13.90
CA VAL A 358 -1.94 14.67 14.00
C VAL A 358 -3.39 15.14 13.86
N SER A 359 -3.71 16.37 14.26
CA SER A 359 -5.05 16.94 14.10
C SER A 359 -5.46 17.11 12.63
N ASP A 360 -4.50 17.19 11.71
CA ASP A 360 -4.78 17.35 10.28
C ASP A 360 -5.33 16.06 9.66
N LEU A 361 -5.02 14.89 10.24
CA LEU A 361 -5.58 13.60 9.81
C LEU A 361 -7.09 13.48 10.10
N SER A 362 -7.58 14.12 11.16
CA SER A 362 -8.99 14.08 11.57
C SER A 362 -9.79 15.31 11.11
N SER A 363 -9.12 16.31 10.56
CA SER A 363 -9.77 17.51 10.04
C SER A 363 -10.35 17.28 8.65
N LYS A 364 -11.36 18.09 8.26
CA LYS A 364 -11.82 18.11 6.88
C LYS A 364 -10.65 18.37 5.93
N PHE A 365 -10.53 17.53 4.90
CA PHE A 365 -9.41 17.48 4.00
C PHE A 365 -9.84 17.63 2.54
N ASN A 366 -10.19 18.85 2.16
CA ASN A 366 -10.67 19.21 0.84
C ASN A 366 -9.53 19.35 -0.20
N LYS A 367 -9.89 19.55 -1.49
CA LYS A 367 -8.94 19.75 -2.59
C LYS A 367 -7.90 20.84 -2.30
N LYS A 368 -8.31 21.96 -1.71
CA LYS A 368 -7.39 23.06 -1.41
C LYS A 368 -6.27 22.61 -0.48
N LYS A 369 -6.63 22.01 0.66
CA LYS A 369 -5.65 21.45 1.61
C LYS A 369 -4.79 20.36 0.98
N PHE A 370 -5.38 19.51 0.14
CA PHE A 370 -4.65 18.41 -0.50
C PHE A 370 -3.42 18.89 -1.29
N PHE A 371 -3.48 20.07 -1.90
CA PHE A 371 -2.38 20.68 -2.66
C PHE A 371 -1.62 21.77 -1.91
N GLU A 372 -1.93 22.07 -0.65
CA GLU A 372 -1.17 23.00 0.18
C GLU A 372 0.05 22.31 0.81
N LYS A 373 1.22 22.97 0.76
CA LYS A 373 2.51 22.44 1.24
C LYS A 373 2.44 21.88 2.66
N GLU A 374 1.75 22.56 3.55
CA GLU A 374 1.62 22.19 4.97
C GLU A 374 0.93 20.84 5.17
N PHE A 375 0.03 20.45 4.24
CA PHE A 375 -0.77 19.22 4.32
C PHE A 375 -0.22 18.06 3.47
N TYR A 376 0.89 18.22 2.79
CA TYR A 376 1.44 17.13 1.97
C TYR A 376 1.74 15.84 2.71
N PRO A 377 2.28 15.85 3.94
CA PRO A 377 2.44 14.61 4.67
C PRO A 377 1.13 13.83 4.77
N VAL A 378 0.01 14.54 4.99
CA VAL A 378 -1.34 13.96 5.06
C VAL A 378 -1.81 13.45 3.69
N SER A 379 -1.55 14.21 2.62
CA SER A 379 -1.85 13.77 1.24
C SER A 379 -1.11 12.48 0.89
N LEU A 380 0.19 12.42 1.20
CA LEU A 380 1.03 11.24 0.98
C LEU A 380 0.61 10.05 1.84
N PHE A 381 0.16 10.31 3.08
CA PHE A 381 -0.35 9.28 3.98
C PHE A 381 -1.59 8.58 3.40
N TYR A 382 -2.61 9.31 2.98
CA TYR A 382 -3.80 8.72 2.39
C TYR A 382 -3.51 7.97 1.09
N LEU A 383 -2.56 8.45 0.30
CA LEU A 383 -2.09 7.74 -0.90
C LEU A 383 -1.27 6.48 -0.58
N GLY A 384 -0.90 6.25 0.68
CA GLY A 384 -0.07 5.12 1.10
C GLY A 384 1.41 5.28 0.76
N MET A 385 1.84 6.51 0.52
CA MET A 385 3.22 6.84 0.17
C MET A 385 4.08 7.12 1.40
N THR A 386 3.44 7.48 2.52
CA THR A 386 4.05 7.62 3.85
C THR A 386 3.22 6.89 4.89
N THR A 387 3.79 6.70 6.07
CA THR A 387 3.14 6.06 7.22
C THR A 387 3.49 6.79 8.51
N LEU A 388 2.71 6.55 9.56
CA LEU A 388 2.91 7.19 10.86
C LEU A 388 4.08 6.55 11.61
N LYS A 389 5.13 7.31 11.92
CA LYS A 389 6.18 6.93 12.87
C LYS A 389 5.78 7.30 14.30
N SER A 390 5.22 8.49 14.47
CA SER A 390 4.74 9.03 15.75
C SER A 390 3.60 10.02 15.52
N ALA A 391 3.12 10.68 16.56
CA ALA A 391 2.12 11.74 16.46
C ALA A 391 2.55 12.98 15.65
N TYR A 392 3.85 13.13 15.38
CA TYR A 392 4.41 14.32 14.70
C TYR A 392 5.34 13.99 13.54
N ARG A 393 5.56 12.72 13.24
CA ARG A 393 6.49 12.25 12.21
C ARG A 393 5.86 11.18 11.34
N MET A 394 6.02 11.35 10.03
CA MET A 394 5.75 10.35 9.01
C MET A 394 7.05 9.92 8.35
N VAL A 395 7.11 8.66 7.90
CA VAL A 395 8.26 8.04 7.23
C VAL A 395 7.79 7.25 6.01
N LEU A 396 8.74 6.82 5.19
CA LEU A 396 8.45 5.83 4.15
C LEU A 396 8.13 4.47 4.81
N PRO A 397 7.05 3.78 4.38
CA PRO A 397 6.60 2.59 5.09
C PRO A 397 7.58 1.41 5.01
N ASN A 398 8.21 1.19 3.86
CA ASN A 398 9.04 0.01 3.60
C ASN A 398 10.03 0.23 2.45
N MET A 399 10.88 -0.77 2.20
CA MET A 399 11.91 -0.72 1.16
C MET A 399 11.32 -0.57 -0.24
N THR A 400 10.17 -1.17 -0.51
CA THR A 400 9.45 -1.00 -1.78
C THR A 400 9.14 0.46 -2.07
N MET A 401 8.59 1.18 -1.09
CA MET A 401 8.31 2.61 -1.24
C MET A 401 9.59 3.45 -1.31
N ARG A 402 10.63 3.10 -0.54
CA ARG A 402 11.94 3.77 -0.63
C ARG A 402 12.52 3.66 -2.03
N SER A 403 12.49 2.48 -2.65
CA SER A 403 12.97 2.29 -4.03
C SER A 403 12.19 3.15 -5.03
N ILE A 404 10.85 3.25 -4.90
CA ILE A 404 10.01 4.08 -5.77
C ILE A 404 10.39 5.58 -5.64
N TYR A 405 10.56 6.06 -4.41
CA TYR A 405 10.97 7.45 -4.17
C TYR A 405 12.39 7.74 -4.66
N MET A 406 13.32 6.81 -4.45
CA MET A 406 14.69 6.94 -4.94
C MET A 406 14.74 6.96 -6.47
N ASP A 407 13.99 6.09 -7.14
CA ASP A 407 13.87 6.08 -8.60
C ASP A 407 13.33 7.43 -9.13
N TYR A 408 12.29 7.97 -8.49
CA TYR A 408 11.77 9.29 -8.83
C TYR A 408 12.77 10.43 -8.56
N TYR A 409 13.49 10.37 -7.44
CA TYR A 409 14.55 11.31 -7.09
C TYR A 409 15.68 11.29 -8.13
N ASN A 410 16.08 10.10 -8.58
CA ASN A 410 17.05 9.90 -9.64
C ASN A 410 16.59 10.55 -10.96
N GLN A 411 15.32 10.33 -11.35
CA GLN A 411 14.75 10.95 -12.56
C GLN A 411 14.78 12.48 -12.50
N LEU A 412 14.42 13.07 -11.36
CA LEU A 412 14.47 14.53 -11.18
C LEU A 412 15.87 15.12 -11.24
N ASN A 413 16.87 14.39 -10.74
CA ASN A 413 18.26 14.80 -10.78
C ASN A 413 18.98 14.35 -12.07
N LYS A 414 18.24 13.78 -13.04
CA LYS A 414 18.75 13.29 -14.33
C LYS A 414 19.86 12.25 -14.18
N ILE A 415 19.79 11.43 -13.15
CA ILE A 415 20.70 10.31 -12.94
C ILE A 415 20.36 9.22 -13.96
N GLU A 416 21.30 8.86 -14.78
CA GLU A 416 21.13 7.83 -15.79
C GLU A 416 21.13 6.44 -15.16
N GLY A 417 20.03 5.72 -15.32
CA GLY A 417 19.88 4.32 -14.94
C GLY A 417 20.28 3.33 -16.05
N ASN A 418 21.20 3.72 -16.94
CA ASN A 418 21.57 2.90 -18.09
C ASN A 418 22.29 1.61 -17.67
N ALA A 419 21.76 0.46 -18.10
CA ALA A 419 22.31 -0.86 -17.79
C ALA A 419 23.79 -0.99 -18.17
N SER A 420 24.24 -0.44 -19.31
CA SER A 420 25.65 -0.53 -19.74
C SER A 420 26.64 0.11 -18.77
N ARG A 421 26.19 1.05 -17.95
CA ARG A 421 27.03 1.70 -16.92
C ARG A 421 27.20 0.83 -15.67
N TYR A 422 26.21 -0.02 -15.37
CA TYR A 422 26.12 -0.79 -14.13
C TYR A 422 26.21 -2.32 -14.30
N VAL A 423 26.11 -2.84 -15.52
CA VAL A 423 26.34 -4.27 -15.79
C VAL A 423 27.68 -4.77 -15.22
N PRO A 424 28.78 -3.97 -15.24
CA PRO A 424 30.02 -4.36 -14.58
C PRO A 424 29.89 -4.66 -13.08
N VAL A 425 28.87 -4.13 -12.40
CA VAL A 425 28.60 -4.43 -10.97
C VAL A 425 28.39 -5.93 -10.78
N TYR A 426 27.52 -6.53 -11.59
CA TYR A 426 27.26 -7.96 -11.52
C TYR A 426 28.49 -8.79 -11.93
N GLU A 427 29.09 -8.50 -13.07
CA GLU A 427 30.22 -9.25 -13.61
C GLU A 427 31.45 -9.20 -12.70
N LEU A 428 31.77 -8.01 -12.15
CA LEU A 428 32.87 -7.83 -11.22
C LEU A 428 32.61 -8.54 -9.89
N TYR A 429 31.37 -8.50 -9.40
CA TYR A 429 31.01 -9.17 -8.16
C TYR A 429 31.04 -10.68 -8.32
N ASP A 430 30.43 -11.22 -9.39
CA ASP A 430 30.35 -12.66 -9.65
C ASP A 430 31.74 -13.30 -9.80
N SER A 431 32.68 -12.59 -10.43
CA SER A 431 34.02 -13.13 -10.71
C SER A 431 34.88 -13.36 -9.46
N ASN A 432 34.75 -12.54 -8.41
CA ASN A 432 35.59 -12.62 -7.22
C ASN A 432 34.87 -12.46 -5.87
N ARG A 433 33.58 -12.16 -5.89
CA ARG A 433 32.73 -11.95 -4.71
C ARG A 433 33.30 -10.93 -3.71
N SER A 434 34.10 -9.99 -4.20
CA SER A 434 34.62 -8.89 -3.41
C SER A 434 33.61 -7.75 -3.33
N PHE A 435 33.45 -7.16 -2.13
CA PHE A 435 32.54 -6.05 -1.91
C PHE A 435 33.10 -4.71 -2.39
N GLU A 436 34.42 -4.55 -2.39
CA GLU A 436 35.09 -3.32 -2.77
C GLU A 436 34.75 -2.83 -4.19
N PRO A 437 34.69 -3.66 -5.25
CA PRO A 437 34.28 -3.23 -6.58
C PRO A 437 32.84 -2.71 -6.66
N LEU A 438 31.93 -3.20 -5.80
CA LEU A 438 30.58 -2.67 -5.71
C LEU A 438 30.58 -1.22 -5.19
N VAL A 439 31.37 -0.97 -4.14
CA VAL A 439 31.52 0.37 -3.56
C VAL A 439 32.18 1.33 -4.55
N GLN A 440 33.21 0.86 -5.26
CA GLN A 440 33.87 1.64 -6.30
C GLN A 440 32.90 2.06 -7.40
N ASN A 441 32.18 1.10 -7.97
CA ASN A 441 31.20 1.37 -9.03
C ASN A 441 30.09 2.31 -8.55
N TYR A 442 29.56 2.09 -7.33
CA TYR A 442 28.59 2.97 -6.73
C TYR A 442 29.10 4.41 -6.61
N PHE A 443 30.32 4.60 -6.10
CA PHE A 443 30.91 5.92 -5.96
C PHE A 443 31.17 6.59 -7.31
N GLU A 444 31.84 5.89 -8.22
CA GLU A 444 32.29 6.47 -9.50
C GLU A 444 31.14 6.63 -10.50
N GLN A 445 30.29 5.62 -10.64
CA GLN A 445 29.28 5.58 -11.70
C GLN A 445 27.92 6.13 -11.26
N TYR A 446 27.54 5.99 -9.98
CA TYR A 446 26.27 6.49 -9.48
C TYR A 446 26.43 7.84 -8.78
N LEU A 447 27.17 7.92 -7.69
CA LEU A 447 27.36 9.18 -6.95
C LEU A 447 28.06 10.25 -7.80
N GLY A 448 29.00 9.86 -8.67
CA GLY A 448 29.71 10.77 -9.57
C GLY A 448 28.82 11.54 -10.55
N GLN A 449 27.55 11.15 -10.73
CA GLN A 449 26.60 11.88 -11.56
C GLN A 449 25.96 13.07 -10.82
N PHE A 450 25.98 13.08 -9.48
CA PHE A 450 25.37 14.15 -8.71
C PHE A 450 26.22 15.42 -8.71
N PRO A 451 25.59 16.61 -8.79
CA PRO A 451 26.28 17.88 -8.61
C PRO A 451 26.92 17.98 -7.22
N ALA A 452 28.06 18.69 -7.11
CA ALA A 452 28.81 18.82 -5.86
C ALA A 452 27.94 19.32 -4.67
N GLN A 453 26.97 20.20 -4.94
CA GLN A 453 26.09 20.76 -3.90
C GLN A 453 25.17 19.70 -3.24
N VAL A 454 24.94 18.57 -3.89
CA VAL A 454 24.13 17.47 -3.32
C VAL A 454 24.86 16.84 -2.13
N PHE A 455 26.20 16.73 -2.20
CA PHE A 455 27.01 16.16 -1.13
C PHE A 455 27.02 16.97 0.18
N ASP A 456 26.59 18.23 0.15
CA ASP A 456 26.40 19.03 1.37
C ASP A 456 25.07 18.71 2.07
N LYS A 457 24.12 18.10 1.35
CA LYS A 457 22.78 17.79 1.84
C LYS A 457 22.60 16.34 2.26
N ILE A 458 23.17 15.40 1.49
CA ILE A 458 23.01 13.96 1.75
C ILE A 458 23.64 13.56 3.08
N ASN A 459 23.21 12.42 3.56
CA ASN A 459 23.61 11.82 4.82
C ASN A 459 23.79 10.29 4.66
N GLU A 460 24.06 9.61 5.74
CA GLU A 460 24.26 8.17 5.79
C GLU A 460 23.02 7.38 5.31
N ASN A 461 21.82 7.86 5.65
CA ASN A 461 20.58 7.24 5.19
C ASN A 461 20.45 7.28 3.66
N PHE A 462 20.79 8.39 3.02
CA PHE A 462 20.80 8.50 1.57
C PHE A 462 21.78 7.49 0.94
N ILE A 463 22.98 7.35 1.52
CA ILE A 463 23.99 6.40 1.02
C ILE A 463 23.44 4.97 1.08
N ARG A 464 22.88 4.55 2.21
CA ARG A 464 22.29 3.21 2.38
C ARG A 464 21.19 2.93 1.37
N CYS A 465 20.22 3.85 1.26
CA CYS A 465 19.05 3.67 0.40
C CYS A 465 19.42 3.69 -1.09
N SER A 466 20.31 4.57 -1.51
CA SER A 466 20.74 4.65 -2.91
C SER A 466 21.69 3.51 -3.31
N PHE A 467 22.53 3.03 -2.39
CA PHE A 467 23.32 1.82 -2.61
C PHE A 467 22.42 0.59 -2.76
N TYR A 468 21.45 0.42 -1.84
CA TYR A 468 20.45 -0.64 -1.95
C TYR A 468 19.73 -0.61 -3.29
N GLU A 469 19.24 0.55 -3.71
CA GLU A 469 18.51 0.71 -4.96
C GLU A 469 19.36 0.27 -6.15
N LEU A 470 20.63 0.64 -6.18
CA LEU A 470 21.55 0.24 -7.22
C LEU A 470 21.80 -1.27 -7.22
N VAL A 471 22.23 -1.85 -6.08
CA VAL A 471 22.62 -3.26 -6.04
C VAL A 471 21.43 -4.21 -6.20
N SER A 472 20.25 -3.84 -5.70
CA SER A 472 19.04 -4.64 -5.84
C SER A 472 18.60 -4.79 -7.31
N ARG A 473 18.86 -3.83 -8.16
CA ARG A 473 18.59 -3.95 -9.61
C ARG A 473 19.37 -5.06 -10.30
N TYR A 474 20.61 -5.29 -9.86
CA TYR A 474 21.54 -6.18 -10.57
C TYR A 474 21.82 -7.48 -9.85
N LEU A 475 21.59 -7.55 -8.54
CA LEU A 475 21.91 -8.71 -7.72
C LEU A 475 20.69 -9.37 -7.04
N SER A 476 19.47 -8.91 -7.30
CA SER A 476 18.25 -9.48 -6.68
C SER A 476 17.96 -10.93 -7.08
N HIS A 477 18.59 -11.44 -8.14
CA HIS A 477 18.51 -12.85 -8.52
C HIS A 477 19.49 -13.74 -7.74
N CYS A 478 20.44 -13.15 -7.02
CA CYS A 478 21.45 -13.84 -6.23
C CYS A 478 21.30 -13.60 -4.73
N TYR A 479 20.85 -12.40 -4.35
CA TYR A 479 20.79 -11.93 -2.98
C TYR A 479 19.46 -11.29 -2.63
N THR A 480 19.09 -11.43 -1.38
CA THR A 480 18.12 -10.56 -0.70
C THR A 480 18.85 -9.46 0.03
N PHE A 481 18.16 -8.36 0.29
CA PHE A 481 18.75 -7.17 0.90
C PHE A 481 17.89 -6.69 2.06
N ALA A 482 18.54 -6.17 3.09
CA ALA A 482 17.90 -5.51 4.20
C ALA A 482 18.65 -4.22 4.57
N ILE A 483 17.89 -3.22 4.99
CA ILE A 483 18.42 -1.97 5.56
C ILE A 483 17.85 -1.82 6.96
N GLU A 484 18.66 -1.32 7.90
CA GLU A 484 18.25 -1.07 9.29
C GLU A 484 17.65 -2.31 9.99
N GLN A 485 18.25 -3.48 9.80
CA GLN A 485 17.86 -4.67 10.55
C GLN A 485 18.12 -4.49 12.04
N ASN A 486 17.08 -4.79 12.85
CA ASN A 486 17.22 -4.78 14.30
C ASN A 486 18.04 -5.98 14.76
N ASN A 487 19.16 -5.72 15.40
CA ASN A 487 20.06 -6.67 16.02
C ASN A 487 20.17 -6.39 17.52
N SER A 488 20.73 -7.30 18.31
CA SER A 488 20.90 -7.11 19.75
C SER A 488 21.84 -5.95 20.11
N PHE A 489 22.71 -5.54 19.18
CA PHE A 489 23.64 -4.42 19.31
C PHE A 489 23.14 -3.10 18.71
N GLY A 490 21.94 -3.09 18.09
CA GLY A 490 21.42 -1.90 17.41
C GLY A 490 20.79 -2.25 16.06
N ARG A 491 21.02 -1.39 15.05
CA ARG A 491 20.55 -1.62 13.69
C ARG A 491 21.72 -1.65 12.73
N SER A 492 21.83 -2.75 11.96
CA SER A 492 22.79 -2.81 10.85
C SER A 492 22.38 -1.85 9.73
N ASP A 493 23.34 -1.21 9.09
CA ASP A 493 23.05 -0.28 8.00
C ASP A 493 22.57 -1.00 6.74
N PHE A 494 23.22 -2.10 6.36
CA PHE A 494 22.88 -2.85 5.17
C PHE A 494 23.32 -4.31 5.31
N GLU A 495 22.45 -5.22 4.90
CA GLU A 495 22.74 -6.65 4.83
C GLU A 495 22.37 -7.20 3.45
N MET A 496 23.18 -8.15 2.96
CA MET A 496 23.04 -8.79 1.67
C MET A 496 23.22 -10.29 1.84
N THR A 497 22.11 -11.05 1.75
CA THR A 497 22.05 -12.47 2.09
C THR A 497 21.77 -13.31 0.84
N GLY A 498 22.58 -14.33 0.60
CA GLY A 498 22.47 -15.20 -0.57
C GLY A 498 21.16 -15.97 -0.63
N ILE A 499 20.55 -16.03 -1.81
CA ILE A 499 19.27 -16.69 -2.02
C ILE A 499 19.43 -18.22 -2.02
N PRO A 500 18.62 -18.98 -1.24
CA PRO A 500 18.60 -20.43 -1.29
C PRO A 500 18.36 -21.00 -2.70
N GLY A 501 19.18 -22.01 -3.06
CA GLY A 501 19.12 -22.61 -4.38
C GLY A 501 19.97 -21.92 -5.45
N THR A 502 20.73 -20.90 -5.08
CA THR A 502 21.75 -20.29 -5.91
C THR A 502 23.15 -20.66 -5.42
N ASP A 503 24.18 -20.41 -6.23
CA ASP A 503 25.59 -20.59 -5.84
C ASP A 503 26.04 -19.59 -4.75
N TYR A 504 25.18 -18.63 -4.41
CA TYR A 504 25.40 -17.60 -3.42
C TYR A 504 24.75 -17.94 -2.06
N TYR A 505 23.98 -19.03 -1.98
CA TYR A 505 23.40 -19.48 -0.72
C TYR A 505 24.48 -19.64 0.35
N THR A 506 24.20 -19.19 1.53
CA THR A 506 25.15 -19.08 2.65
C THR A 506 26.17 -17.93 2.56
N ASP A 507 26.21 -17.17 1.48
CA ASP A 507 27.09 -15.98 1.40
C ASP A 507 26.34 -14.77 1.96
N ASP A 508 26.87 -14.17 3.03
CA ASP A 508 26.24 -13.05 3.72
C ASP A 508 27.23 -11.89 3.90
N ARG A 509 26.72 -10.68 3.73
CA ARG A 509 27.51 -9.44 3.86
C ARG A 509 26.79 -8.48 4.78
N VAL A 510 27.43 -8.13 5.89
CA VAL A 510 26.96 -7.11 6.83
C VAL A 510 27.84 -5.89 6.68
N VAL A 511 27.23 -4.75 6.40
CA VAL A 511 27.94 -3.53 6.04
C VAL A 511 27.53 -2.37 6.93
N GLU A 512 28.51 -1.66 7.43
CA GLU A 512 28.34 -0.40 8.14
C GLU A 512 28.80 0.75 7.23
N PHE A 513 27.87 1.63 6.85
CA PHE A 513 28.16 2.82 6.06
C PHE A 513 28.41 4.03 6.96
N LYS A 514 29.40 4.85 6.60
CA LYS A 514 29.62 6.16 7.21
C LYS A 514 29.76 7.22 6.14
N TYR A 515 29.07 8.33 6.32
CA TYR A 515 29.12 9.47 5.43
C TYR A 515 29.86 10.65 6.07
N TYR A 516 30.90 11.13 5.40
CA TYR A 516 31.68 12.27 5.85
C TYR A 516 31.58 13.44 4.86
N ARG A 517 31.23 14.61 5.38
CA ARG A 517 31.17 15.85 4.59
C ARG A 517 32.56 16.31 4.18
N SER A 518 32.63 17.21 3.18
CA SER A 518 33.89 17.72 2.58
C SER A 518 34.92 18.21 3.59
N LYS A 519 34.51 18.77 4.73
CA LYS A 519 35.40 19.26 5.81
C LYS A 519 36.19 18.15 6.50
N ASP A 520 35.63 16.95 6.61
CA ASP A 520 36.25 15.81 7.29
C ASP A 520 36.80 14.78 6.32
N ALA A 521 36.50 14.91 5.02
CA ALA A 521 36.79 13.91 3.99
C ALA A 521 38.29 13.58 3.89
N ASP A 522 39.14 14.59 3.83
CA ASP A 522 40.58 14.38 3.66
C ASP A 522 41.20 13.63 4.85
N ARG A 523 40.75 13.94 6.07
CA ARG A 523 41.17 13.23 7.29
C ARG A 523 40.72 11.77 7.26
N MET A 524 39.49 11.49 6.84
CA MET A 524 38.97 10.14 6.82
C MET A 524 39.56 9.30 5.68
N LEU A 525 39.84 9.90 4.54
CA LEU A 525 40.52 9.23 3.43
C LEU A 525 41.99 8.90 3.72
N ALA A 526 42.62 9.61 4.65
CA ALA A 526 44.00 9.33 5.08
C ALA A 526 44.11 8.11 6.01
N LEU A 527 43.00 7.60 6.55
CA LEU A 527 43.01 6.42 7.42
C LEU A 527 43.41 5.17 6.64
N THR A 528 44.25 4.34 7.25
CA THR A 528 44.65 3.01 6.75
C THR A 528 43.74 1.92 7.26
N GLU A 529 43.06 2.15 8.40
CA GLU A 529 42.12 1.25 9.05
C GLU A 529 40.88 2.03 9.47
N PRO A 530 39.70 1.38 9.58
CA PRO A 530 38.48 2.03 10.06
C PRO A 530 38.58 2.34 11.55
N LEU A 531 37.73 3.27 12.03
CA LEU A 531 37.65 3.56 13.45
C LEU A 531 37.13 2.34 14.24
N ALA A 532 37.74 2.08 15.40
CA ALA A 532 37.48 0.89 16.22
C ALA A 532 36.00 0.76 16.58
N GLU A 533 35.31 1.87 16.86
CA GLU A 533 33.87 1.89 17.15
C GLU A 533 33.00 1.33 16.02
N HIS A 534 33.34 1.62 14.76
CA HIS A 534 32.59 1.11 13.61
C HIS A 534 32.88 -0.38 13.35
N VAL A 535 34.11 -0.81 13.64
CA VAL A 535 34.50 -2.23 13.57
C VAL A 535 33.74 -3.05 14.63
N GLU A 536 33.67 -2.55 15.87
CA GLU A 536 32.94 -3.20 16.95
C GLU A 536 31.44 -3.31 16.61
N GLN A 537 30.86 -2.25 16.09
CA GLN A 537 29.46 -2.18 15.70
C GLN A 537 29.13 -3.24 14.64
N VAL A 538 29.84 -3.27 13.51
CA VAL A 538 29.55 -4.20 12.41
C VAL A 538 29.83 -5.66 12.79
N LYS A 539 30.86 -5.92 13.61
CA LYS A 539 31.15 -7.27 14.14
C LYS A 539 30.02 -7.76 15.06
N GLY A 540 29.47 -6.89 15.90
CA GLY A 540 28.31 -7.22 16.72
C GLY A 540 27.10 -7.66 15.88
N TYR A 541 26.82 -6.98 14.79
CA TYR A 541 25.75 -7.38 13.85
C TYR A 541 26.05 -8.72 13.17
N ALA A 542 27.27 -8.89 12.68
CA ALA A 542 27.68 -10.14 12.04
C ALA A 542 27.62 -11.35 12.99
N GLU A 543 27.92 -11.17 14.29
CA GLU A 543 27.73 -12.21 15.29
C GLU A 543 26.27 -12.58 15.51
N ASP A 544 25.37 -11.60 15.51
CA ASP A 544 23.94 -11.87 15.62
C ASP A 544 23.39 -12.61 14.39
N THR A 545 23.85 -12.23 13.18
CA THR A 545 23.52 -12.95 11.96
C THR A 545 24.04 -14.39 12.00
N LYS A 546 25.28 -14.62 12.45
CA LYS A 546 25.85 -15.97 12.63
C LYS A 546 25.09 -16.82 13.66
N LYS A 547 24.53 -16.21 14.72
CA LYS A 547 23.69 -16.94 15.68
C LYS A 547 22.37 -17.38 15.07
N LYS A 548 21.77 -16.53 14.22
CA LYS A 548 20.53 -16.83 13.51
C LYS A 548 20.76 -17.88 12.42
N PHE A 549 21.87 -17.78 11.69
CA PHE A 549 22.23 -18.57 10.52
C PHE A 549 23.64 -19.18 10.69
N PRO A 550 23.79 -20.24 11.51
CA PRO A 550 25.12 -20.77 11.85
C PRO A 550 25.94 -21.31 10.67
N ASN A 551 25.26 -21.68 9.58
CA ASN A 551 25.88 -22.25 8.38
C ASN A 551 26.31 -21.19 7.36
N TYR A 552 26.07 -19.90 7.63
CA TYR A 552 26.37 -18.83 6.69
C TYR A 552 27.80 -18.34 6.85
N ASN A 553 28.41 -18.04 5.69
CA ASN A 553 29.71 -17.36 5.61
C ASN A 553 29.49 -15.86 5.71
N VAL A 554 29.36 -15.36 6.94
CA VAL A 554 29.10 -13.94 7.21
C VAL A 554 30.41 -13.18 7.19
N ARG A 555 30.53 -12.21 6.29
CA ARG A 555 31.65 -11.25 6.20
C ARG A 555 31.16 -9.84 6.53
N SER A 556 31.98 -9.08 7.25
CA SER A 556 31.65 -7.72 7.70
C SER A 556 32.52 -6.68 7.04
N TYR A 557 31.90 -5.54 6.68
CA TYR A 557 32.54 -4.46 5.97
C TYR A 557 32.23 -3.11 6.62
N VAL A 558 33.26 -2.25 6.67
CA VAL A 558 33.08 -0.83 7.01
C VAL A 558 33.37 -0.02 5.76
N VAL A 559 32.41 0.82 5.36
CA VAL A 559 32.48 1.65 4.15
C VAL A 559 32.38 3.12 4.51
N TYR A 560 33.37 3.90 4.12
CA TYR A 560 33.35 5.36 4.25
C TYR A 560 33.14 5.99 2.89
N ILE A 561 32.11 6.83 2.79
CA ILE A 561 31.88 7.72 1.64
C ILE A 561 32.23 9.14 2.09
N CYS A 562 33.23 9.74 1.47
CA CYS A 562 33.81 11.02 1.86
C CYS A 562 33.40 12.10 0.87
N ALA A 563 32.18 12.61 0.98
CA ALA A 563 31.58 13.56 0.04
C ALA A 563 31.77 13.11 -1.43
N ASN A 564 32.19 14.02 -2.31
CA ASN A 564 32.60 13.73 -3.69
C ASN A 564 34.11 13.53 -3.88
N LYS A 565 34.85 13.37 -2.78
CA LYS A 565 36.32 13.30 -2.81
C LYS A 565 36.85 11.86 -2.92
N GLY A 566 36.13 10.88 -2.37
CA GLY A 566 36.59 9.50 -2.39
C GLY A 566 35.81 8.59 -1.45
N TRP A 567 36.28 7.36 -1.37
CA TRP A 567 35.67 6.30 -0.56
C TRP A 567 36.78 5.37 0.02
N LYS A 568 36.40 4.62 1.02
CA LYS A 568 37.17 3.53 1.62
C LYS A 568 36.26 2.33 1.90
N CYS A 569 36.80 1.13 1.75
CA CYS A 569 36.11 -0.11 2.08
C CYS A 569 37.11 -1.06 2.76
N TRP A 570 36.75 -1.61 3.90
CA TRP A 570 37.57 -2.58 4.61
C TRP A 570 36.74 -3.79 4.98
N GLU A 571 37.24 -4.97 4.74
CA GLU A 571 36.75 -6.21 5.34
C GLU A 571 37.36 -6.33 6.75
N VAL A 572 36.53 -6.56 7.79
CA VAL A 572 36.92 -6.49 9.20
C VAL A 572 36.52 -7.69 10.03
#